data_954a1808779ef3fffe5dd5c6a9374765
#
_entry.id   954a1808779ef3fffe5dd5c6a9374765
#
_cell.length_a   1.000
_cell.length_b   1.000
_cell.length_c   1.000
_cell.angle_alpha   90.00
_cell.angle_beta   90.00
_cell.angle_gamma   90.00
#
_symmetry.space_group_name_H-M   'P 1'
#
loop_
_entity.id
_entity.type
_entity.pdbx_description
1 polymer ?
#
loop_
_entity_poly.entity_id
_entity_poly.type
_entity_poly.pdbx_seq_one_letter_code
_entity_poly.pdbx_strand_id
1 'polypeptide(L)'
;MRTPIRYAGGKSKAFDFISTYIPFWPRPKEIISPFLGGGSLEVRWAHEMGIPIKGYDVFSILVNYWQHQLQNPQRLYEILKDLEPTKEKYDEIKEQLLQWDKVQ
;
A
#
# COMPACT_ATOMS: atom_id res chain seq x y z
N MET A 1 -12.79 5.19 -2.75
CA MET A 1 -11.85 4.89 -1.65
C MET A 1 -10.41 5.16 -2.07
N ARG A 2 -9.59 5.62 -1.17
CA ARG A 2 -8.18 5.88 -1.46
C ARG A 2 -7.27 5.01 -0.61
N THR A 3 -6.10 4.68 -1.15
CA THR A 3 -5.06 4.03 -0.36
C THR A 3 -4.55 4.98 0.72
N PRO A 4 -4.12 4.47 1.89
CA PRO A 4 -3.52 5.30 2.94
C PRO A 4 -2.13 5.83 2.60
N ILE A 5 -1.52 5.35 1.53
CA ILE A 5 -0.16 5.74 1.13
C ILE A 5 -0.21 6.63 -0.10
N ARG A 6 0.49 7.77 -0.03
CA ARG A 6 0.82 8.55 -1.22
C ARG A 6 2.11 7.99 -1.82
N TYR A 7 2.03 7.57 -3.07
CA TYR A 7 3.17 6.93 -3.72
C TYR A 7 3.36 7.52 -5.11
N ALA A 8 4.60 7.88 -5.43
CA ALA A 8 4.96 8.39 -6.75
C ALA A 8 4.63 7.34 -7.81
N GLY A 9 3.96 7.75 -8.87
CA GLY A 9 3.53 6.83 -9.92
C GLY A 9 2.26 6.06 -9.61
N GLY A 10 1.49 6.49 -8.58
CA GLY A 10 0.20 5.87 -8.27
C GLY A 10 -0.78 5.95 -9.42
N LYS A 11 -1.67 4.96 -9.53
CA LYS A 11 -2.55 4.75 -10.65
C LYS A 11 -4.03 5.01 -10.34
N SER A 12 -4.31 5.77 -9.27
CA SER A 12 -5.70 6.00 -8.84
C SER A 12 -6.56 6.65 -9.93
N LYS A 13 -5.97 7.51 -10.76
CA LYS A 13 -6.69 8.18 -11.85
C LYS A 13 -7.03 7.24 -13.00
N ALA A 14 -6.33 6.11 -13.11
CA ALA A 14 -6.54 5.14 -14.17
C ALA A 14 -7.44 3.97 -13.72
N PHE A 15 -7.98 4.02 -12.51
CA PHE A 15 -8.76 2.92 -11.93
C PHE A 15 -9.90 2.48 -12.85
N ASP A 16 -10.72 3.42 -13.31
CA ASP A 16 -11.89 3.07 -14.11
C ASP A 16 -11.48 2.42 -15.43
N PHE A 17 -10.48 2.98 -16.09
CA PHE A 17 -9.99 2.44 -17.35
C PHE A 17 -9.40 1.04 -17.18
N ILE A 18 -8.51 0.86 -16.21
CA ILE A 18 -7.86 -0.44 -15.99
C ILE A 18 -8.88 -1.48 -15.57
N SER A 19 -9.85 -1.09 -14.75
CA SER A 19 -10.89 -2.01 -14.27
C SER A 19 -11.76 -2.57 -15.39
N THR A 20 -11.84 -1.90 -16.55
CA THR A 20 -12.58 -2.42 -17.69
C THR A 20 -11.99 -3.72 -18.24
N TYR A 21 -10.72 -4.00 -17.96
CA TYR A 21 -10.06 -5.23 -18.37
C TYR A 21 -10.30 -6.40 -17.41
N ILE A 22 -10.96 -6.16 -16.28
CA ILE A 22 -11.33 -7.23 -15.34
C ILE A 22 -12.64 -7.85 -15.80
N PRO A 23 -12.69 -9.17 -16.06
CA PRO A 23 -13.93 -9.80 -16.51
C PRO A 23 -15.06 -9.61 -15.51
N PHE A 24 -16.24 -9.24 -16.03
CA PHE A 24 -17.44 -9.21 -15.21
C PHE A 24 -17.89 -10.64 -14.86
N TRP A 25 -17.77 -11.54 -15.81
CA TRP A 25 -18.18 -12.93 -15.62
C TRP A 25 -17.35 -13.88 -16.50
N PRO A 26 -16.73 -14.94 -15.94
CA PRO A 26 -16.65 -15.18 -14.50
C PRO A 26 -15.73 -14.17 -13.82
N ARG A 27 -16.10 -13.75 -12.62
CA ARG A 27 -15.28 -12.82 -11.86
C ARG A 27 -14.00 -13.50 -11.38
N PRO A 28 -12.85 -12.84 -11.42
CA PRO A 28 -11.61 -13.44 -10.93
C PRO A 28 -11.73 -13.82 -9.47
N LYS A 29 -11.14 -14.94 -9.09
CA LYS A 29 -11.09 -15.40 -7.70
C LYS A 29 -10.05 -14.62 -6.90
N GLU A 30 -9.04 -14.09 -7.59
CA GLU A 30 -7.91 -13.41 -6.97
C GLU A 30 -7.22 -12.55 -8.03
N ILE A 31 -6.68 -11.41 -7.60
CA ILE A 31 -5.82 -10.59 -8.45
C ILE A 31 -4.43 -10.62 -7.86
N ILE A 32 -3.43 -10.93 -8.69
CA ILE A 32 -2.03 -10.91 -8.28
C ILE A 32 -1.41 -9.61 -8.78
N SER A 33 -0.89 -8.80 -7.85
CA SER A 33 -0.24 -7.54 -8.18
C SER A 33 1.26 -7.65 -7.87
N PRO A 34 2.11 -7.79 -8.89
CA PRO A 34 3.56 -7.92 -8.67
C PRO A 34 4.27 -6.60 -8.37
N PHE A 35 3.58 -5.48 -8.56
CA PHE A 35 4.11 -4.14 -8.31
C PHE A 35 3.09 -3.34 -7.50
N LEU A 36 2.87 -3.77 -6.24
CA LEU A 36 1.82 -3.22 -5.40
C LEU A 36 1.96 -1.73 -5.14
N GLY A 37 3.17 -1.26 -4.83
CA GLY A 37 3.40 0.14 -4.54
C GLY A 37 2.51 0.65 -3.42
N GLY A 38 1.88 1.80 -3.63
CA GLY A 38 0.92 2.38 -2.69
C GLY A 38 -0.44 1.71 -2.67
N GLY A 39 -0.68 0.73 -3.54
CA GLY A 39 -1.93 -0.03 -3.56
C GLY A 39 -3.15 0.74 -4.02
N SER A 40 -2.97 1.78 -4.84
CA SER A 40 -4.07 2.65 -5.24
C SER A 40 -5.18 1.95 -6.02
N LEU A 41 -4.83 0.93 -6.83
CA LEU A 41 -5.81 0.11 -7.55
C LEU A 41 -6.28 -1.05 -6.67
N GLU A 42 -5.34 -1.72 -6.05
CA GLU A 42 -5.57 -2.95 -5.30
C GLU A 42 -6.53 -2.73 -4.13
N VAL A 43 -6.35 -1.64 -3.39
CA VAL A 43 -7.24 -1.30 -2.28
C VAL A 43 -8.68 -1.12 -2.78
N ARG A 44 -8.85 -0.46 -3.91
CA ARG A 44 -10.18 -0.24 -4.47
C ARG A 44 -10.80 -1.53 -5.01
N TRP A 45 -10.02 -2.37 -5.69
CA TRP A 45 -10.53 -3.67 -6.15
C TRP A 45 -10.97 -4.54 -4.99
N ALA A 46 -10.17 -4.58 -3.92
CA ALA A 46 -10.51 -5.37 -2.75
C ALA A 46 -11.77 -4.84 -2.05
N HIS A 47 -11.85 -3.53 -1.87
CA HIS A 47 -12.95 -2.90 -1.13
C HIS A 47 -14.23 -2.77 -1.96
N GLU A 48 -14.13 -2.24 -3.19
CA GLU A 48 -15.29 -1.91 -4.00
C GLU A 48 -15.81 -3.08 -4.82
N MET A 49 -14.93 -3.99 -5.23
CA MET A 49 -15.30 -5.14 -6.05
C MET A 49 -15.25 -6.47 -5.30
N GLY A 50 -14.75 -6.45 -4.05
CA GLY A 50 -14.70 -7.65 -3.22
C GLY A 50 -13.74 -8.73 -3.73
N ILE A 51 -12.74 -8.37 -4.53
CA ILE A 51 -11.80 -9.34 -5.11
C ILE A 51 -10.57 -9.44 -4.19
N PRO A 52 -10.22 -10.65 -3.72
CA PRO A 52 -8.99 -10.84 -2.96
C PRO A 52 -7.76 -10.45 -3.76
N ILE A 53 -6.84 -9.76 -3.12
CA ILE A 53 -5.60 -9.27 -3.75
C ILE A 53 -4.40 -9.96 -3.12
N LYS A 54 -3.48 -10.42 -3.94
CA LYS A 54 -2.18 -10.89 -3.51
C LYS A 54 -1.13 -9.92 -4.06
N GLY A 55 -0.59 -9.09 -3.17
CA GLY A 55 0.32 -8.01 -3.55
C GLY A 55 1.77 -8.35 -3.29
N TYR A 56 2.63 -7.95 -4.19
CA TYR A 56 4.08 -8.11 -4.09
C TYR A 56 4.76 -6.80 -4.43
N ASP A 57 5.92 -6.57 -3.83
CA ASP A 57 6.76 -5.45 -4.19
C ASP A 57 8.20 -5.75 -3.81
N VAL A 58 9.14 -5.19 -4.57
CA VAL A 58 10.57 -5.38 -4.29
C VAL A 58 11.07 -4.45 -3.19
N PHE A 59 10.32 -3.40 -2.88
CA PHE A 59 10.71 -2.43 -1.86
C PHE A 59 10.31 -2.96 -0.48
N SER A 60 11.27 -3.52 0.24
CA SER A 60 11.01 -4.22 1.50
C SER A 60 10.38 -3.34 2.60
N ILE A 61 10.72 -2.05 2.63
CA ILE A 61 10.12 -1.12 3.59
C ILE A 61 8.62 -1.01 3.36
N LEU A 62 8.22 -0.91 2.09
CA LEU A 62 6.81 -0.81 1.72
C LEU A 62 6.05 -2.10 2.03
N VAL A 63 6.66 -3.25 1.75
CA VAL A 63 6.08 -4.55 2.09
C VAL A 63 5.88 -4.67 3.60
N ASN A 64 6.87 -4.22 4.37
CA ASN A 64 6.78 -4.22 5.84
C ASN A 64 5.58 -3.39 6.32
N TYR A 65 5.39 -2.20 5.75
CA TYR A 65 4.23 -1.36 6.08
C TYR A 65 2.92 -2.10 5.81
N TRP A 66 2.78 -2.70 4.62
CA TRP A 66 1.54 -3.39 4.25
C TRP A 66 1.25 -4.58 5.15
N GLN A 67 2.28 -5.32 5.54
CA GLN A 67 2.12 -6.44 6.47
C GLN A 67 1.58 -5.96 7.81
N HIS A 68 2.10 -4.86 8.34
CA HIS A 68 1.60 -4.29 9.60
C HIS A 68 0.19 -3.73 9.45
N GLN A 69 -0.11 -3.08 8.34
CA GLN A 69 -1.45 -2.54 8.08
C GLN A 69 -2.51 -3.64 8.06
N LEU A 70 -2.17 -4.81 7.50
CA LEU A 70 -3.11 -5.90 7.35
C LEU A 70 -3.19 -6.81 8.58
N GLN A 71 -2.05 -7.06 9.23
CA GLN A 71 -1.97 -8.02 10.33
C GLN A 71 -2.14 -7.38 11.70
N ASN A 72 -1.73 -6.13 11.84
CA ASN A 72 -1.70 -5.47 13.15
C ASN A 72 -1.99 -3.96 13.02
N PRO A 73 -3.15 -3.58 12.46
CA PRO A 73 -3.45 -2.17 12.23
C PRO A 73 -3.54 -1.34 13.50
N GLN A 74 -4.00 -1.93 14.60
CA GLN A 74 -4.10 -1.23 15.88
C GLN A 74 -2.73 -0.80 16.39
N ARG A 75 -1.74 -1.67 16.30
CA ARG A 75 -0.38 -1.36 16.70
C ARG A 75 0.21 -0.24 15.85
N LEU A 76 -0.03 -0.30 14.55
CA LEU A 76 0.43 0.75 13.62
C LEU A 76 -0.21 2.09 13.97
N TYR A 77 -1.52 2.10 14.23
CA TYR A 77 -2.23 3.30 14.66
C TYR A 77 -1.63 3.88 15.95
N GLU A 78 -1.35 3.04 16.93
CA GLU A 78 -0.79 3.46 18.21
C GLU A 78 0.60 4.11 18.07
N ILE A 79 1.40 3.61 17.14
CA ILE A 79 2.72 4.19 16.85
C ILE A 79 2.58 5.53 16.14
N LEU A 80 1.67 5.64 15.18
CA LEU A 80 1.54 6.81 14.31
C LEU A 80 0.77 7.96 14.94
N LYS A 81 -0.18 7.68 15.83
CA LYS A 81 -1.07 8.72 16.38
C LYS A 81 -0.33 9.83 17.13
N ASP A 82 0.81 9.50 17.74
CA ASP A 82 1.60 10.45 18.53
C ASP A 82 2.72 11.08 17.72
N LEU A 83 2.80 10.77 16.43
CA LEU A 83 3.84 11.29 15.56
C LEU A 83 3.50 12.70 15.10
N GLU A 84 4.38 13.66 15.40
CA GLU A 84 4.19 15.03 14.95
C GLU A 84 4.74 15.20 13.54
N PRO A 85 3.94 15.75 12.59
CA PRO A 85 4.37 15.90 11.21
C PRO A 85 5.23 17.15 11.02
N THR A 86 6.40 17.18 11.63
CA THR A 86 7.38 18.26 11.52
C THR A 86 8.49 17.89 10.56
N LYS A 87 9.22 18.88 10.05
CA LYS A 87 10.36 18.64 9.17
C LYS A 87 11.46 17.89 9.90
N GLU A 88 11.71 18.25 11.15
CA GLU A 88 12.71 17.58 11.98
C GLU A 88 12.38 16.11 12.15
N LYS A 89 11.12 15.80 12.41
CA LYS A 89 10.66 14.41 12.57
C LYS A 89 10.75 13.65 11.25
N TYR A 90 10.41 14.30 10.16
CA TYR A 90 10.55 13.72 8.82
C TYR A 90 12.00 13.35 8.53
N ASP A 91 12.94 14.26 8.80
CA ASP A 91 14.36 14.04 8.53
C ASP A 91 14.91 12.91 9.41
N GLU A 92 14.51 12.86 10.68
CA GLU A 92 14.90 11.80 11.61
C GLU A 92 14.43 10.42 11.11
N ILE A 93 13.17 10.30 10.73
CA ILE A 93 12.61 9.04 10.25
C ILE A 93 13.24 8.62 8.94
N LYS A 94 13.48 9.57 8.05
CA LYS A 94 14.15 9.30 6.76
C LYS A 94 15.52 8.70 6.99
N GLU A 95 16.28 9.25 7.93
CA GLU A 95 17.61 8.73 8.26
C GLU A 95 17.51 7.31 8.81
N GLN A 96 16.58 7.05 9.69
CA GLN A 96 16.35 5.71 10.24
C GLN A 96 16.00 4.70 9.16
N LEU A 97 15.16 5.10 8.20
CA LEU A 97 14.77 4.22 7.09
C LEU A 97 15.94 3.89 6.19
N LEU A 98 16.83 4.84 5.94
CA LEU A 98 18.04 4.61 5.15
C LEU A 98 18.95 3.60 5.84
N GLN A 99 19.07 3.67 7.16
CA GLN A 99 19.85 2.70 7.92
C GLN A 99 19.19 1.33 7.91
N TRP A 100 17.88 1.28 8.07
CA TRP A 100 17.12 0.04 8.04
C TRP A 100 17.31 -0.71 6.72
N ASP A 101 17.25 0.01 5.62
CA ASP A 101 17.40 -0.57 4.28
C ASP A 101 18.79 -1.17 4.08
N LYS A 102 19.80 -0.57 4.66
CA LYS A 102 21.18 -1.08 4.59
C LYS A 102 21.40 -2.37 5.37
N VAL A 103 20.60 -2.59 6.41
CA VAL A 103 20.74 -3.76 7.30
C VAL A 103 19.91 -4.94 6.78
N GLN A 104 18.86 -4.64 6.03
CA GLN A 104 18.01 -5.66 5.43
C GLN A 104 18.64 -6.20 4.16
#